data_6b74df2111fc5289925e67e1a460038a
#
_entry.id   6b74df2111fc5289925e67e1a460038a
#
_cell.length_a   1.000
_cell.length_b   1.000
_cell.length_c   1.000
_cell.angle_alpha   90.00
_cell.angle_beta   90.00
_cell.angle_gamma   90.00
#
_symmetry.space_group_name_H-M   'P 1'
#
loop_
_entity.id
_entity.type
_entity.pdbx_description
1 polymer ?
#
loop_
_entity_poly.entity_id
_entity_poly.type
_entity_poly.pdbx_seq_one_letter_code
_entity_poly.pdbx_strand_id
1 'polypeptide(L)'
;RMRIGDKRLCLHTLSDTEDLPGKLSTDMRYERMSTDRSDCRLSFAAPVGLLLPCNHIYSQYVFIDNAQEILQMMEKNSRNMLSLSRYSRSNAVNQEWTEMYLDEAHTKGLLPVRCHCNVIAWAEDADEFRRVRNDTGSQLAMMECTPRYNTIDMPVLYWAGIPGNAGDFPAEESFYTFLEQAVCLFSGETNYRNSPSPFGIRMADRQNGIPVHVDISDLPMKRGIITNRNKFILGPSGSGKSFFTNHLVRQYYEQGTHILLVDTGNSYQGLCRMIHDRTRGEDGIYITYEEDNPIAFNPFYTDCGLFDVEKRESIKTLILTLWKREDEAPKRSEEVALSGAVNAYIRMISENRSIKPDFNGFYEFVADDYRRMIEEKKVREKDFDIDGFLNVLAPFYKGGDYDFLLNSDKELDLTGKRFIVFELDNISGNKVLLPVVTLIIMETFIAKMRRLKGVRKMILIEECWKALMSANMSEYIKYLFKTV
;
A
#
# COMPACT_ATOMS: atom_id res chain seq x y z
N ARG A 1 0.19 -45.36 -7.54
CA ARG A 1 0.67 -43.97 -7.54
C ARG A 1 0.07 -43.24 -8.76
N MET A 2 -0.69 -42.23 -8.51
CA MET A 2 -1.33 -41.44 -9.57
C MET A 2 -0.36 -40.43 -10.16
N ARG A 3 -0.42 -40.24 -11.50
CA ARG A 3 0.30 -39.23 -12.24
C ARG A 3 -0.64 -38.57 -13.23
N ILE A 4 -0.48 -37.23 -13.38
CA ILE A 4 -1.18 -36.48 -14.41
C ILE A 4 -0.11 -35.65 -15.14
N GLY A 5 0.13 -36.00 -16.39
CA GLY A 5 1.27 -35.48 -17.13
C GLY A 5 2.60 -35.79 -16.43
N ASP A 6 3.37 -34.78 -16.13
CA ASP A 6 4.64 -34.84 -15.40
C ASP A 6 4.49 -34.82 -13.86
N LYS A 7 3.30 -34.48 -13.34
CA LYS A 7 3.02 -34.33 -11.93
C LYS A 7 2.74 -35.67 -11.25
N ARG A 8 3.35 -35.90 -10.09
CA ARG A 8 3.09 -37.01 -9.18
C ARG A 8 2.19 -36.51 -8.06
N LEU A 9 1.05 -37.15 -7.85
CA LEU A 9 0.04 -36.76 -6.87
C LEU A 9 0.09 -37.66 -5.64
N CYS A 10 -0.14 -37.06 -4.47
CA CYS A 10 -0.48 -37.75 -3.22
C CYS A 10 -1.84 -37.25 -2.71
N LEU A 11 -2.56 -38.14 -2.03
CA LEU A 11 -3.86 -37.87 -1.44
C LEU A 11 -3.84 -38.28 0.04
N HIS A 12 -4.22 -37.30 0.88
CA HIS A 12 -4.50 -37.57 2.30
C HIS A 12 -5.98 -37.32 2.55
N THR A 13 -6.66 -38.22 3.21
CA THR A 13 -8.10 -38.16 3.46
C THR A 13 -8.41 -38.12 4.96
N LEU A 14 -9.48 -37.38 5.28
CA LEU A 14 -10.19 -37.43 6.55
C LEU A 14 -11.60 -37.94 6.21
N SER A 15 -11.78 -39.26 6.28
CA SER A 15 -12.96 -39.99 5.82
C SER A 15 -13.77 -40.57 6.96
N ASP A 16 -13.24 -40.57 8.17
CA ASP A 16 -13.85 -41.13 9.36
C ASP A 16 -13.76 -40.15 10.54
N THR A 17 -14.65 -40.28 11.49
CA THR A 17 -14.60 -39.53 12.76
C THR A 17 -13.34 -39.84 13.58
N GLU A 18 -12.77 -41.03 13.45
CA GLU A 18 -11.50 -41.45 14.06
C GLU A 18 -10.29 -40.67 13.48
N ASP A 19 -10.42 -40.12 12.28
CA ASP A 19 -9.37 -39.30 11.63
C ASP A 19 -9.29 -37.87 12.22
N LEU A 20 -10.30 -37.47 12.98
CA LEU A 20 -10.45 -36.12 13.55
C LEU A 20 -10.11 -36.12 15.06
N PRO A 21 -9.65 -34.98 15.61
CA PRO A 21 -9.47 -34.84 17.05
C PRO A 21 -10.81 -34.81 17.78
N GLY A 22 -10.80 -35.23 19.05
CA GLY A 22 -12.00 -35.27 19.89
C GLY A 22 -12.62 -33.88 20.14
N LYS A 23 -11.89 -32.79 19.85
CA LYS A 23 -12.36 -31.39 19.97
C LYS A 23 -11.73 -30.55 18.87
N LEU A 24 -12.58 -29.84 18.13
CA LEU A 24 -12.11 -28.81 17.19
C LEU A 24 -11.86 -27.53 17.95
N SER A 25 -10.67 -26.94 17.80
CA SER A 25 -10.27 -25.70 18.45
C SER A 25 -9.89 -24.61 17.44
N THR A 26 -10.30 -23.38 17.70
CA THR A 26 -9.89 -22.18 16.96
C THR A 26 -8.78 -21.41 17.68
N ASP A 27 -8.13 -22.04 18.67
CA ASP A 27 -7.11 -21.39 19.50
C ASP A 27 -5.69 -21.47 18.89
N MET A 28 -5.56 -21.92 17.66
CA MET A 28 -4.28 -21.94 16.98
C MET A 28 -3.77 -20.51 16.79
N ARG A 29 -2.61 -20.22 17.35
CA ARG A 29 -1.93 -18.95 17.24
C ARG A 29 -0.80 -19.06 16.24
N TYR A 30 -0.69 -18.10 15.33
CA TYR A 30 0.39 -18.05 14.37
C TYR A 30 1.14 -16.72 14.47
N GLU A 31 2.23 -16.74 15.21
CA GLU A 31 3.03 -15.53 15.52
C GLU A 31 3.78 -14.93 14.30
N ARG A 32 3.95 -15.72 13.23
CA ARG A 32 4.69 -15.28 12.04
C ARG A 32 3.88 -14.40 11.07
N MET A 33 2.57 -14.31 11.25
CA MET A 33 1.71 -13.52 10.37
C MET A 33 1.65 -12.03 10.70
N SER A 34 2.09 -11.63 11.87
CA SER A 34 2.11 -10.24 12.29
C SER A 34 3.45 -9.87 12.89
N THR A 35 3.97 -8.69 12.53
CA THR A 35 5.15 -8.09 13.15
C THR A 35 4.83 -7.48 14.52
N ASP A 36 3.55 -7.30 14.84
CA ASP A 36 3.09 -6.58 16.03
C ASP A 36 2.79 -7.51 17.22
N ARG A 37 3.15 -8.79 17.14
CA ARG A 37 2.80 -9.80 18.13
C ARG A 37 1.29 -9.84 18.43
N SER A 38 0.47 -9.43 17.47
CA SER A 38 -0.98 -9.51 17.59
C SER A 38 -1.41 -10.97 17.63
N ASP A 39 -2.33 -11.30 18.52
CA ASP A 39 -2.97 -12.61 18.62
C ASP A 39 -3.79 -12.89 17.36
N CYS A 40 -3.12 -13.39 16.30
CA CYS A 40 -3.82 -13.85 15.12
C CYS A 40 -4.32 -15.28 15.39
N ARG A 41 -5.61 -15.42 15.65
CA ARG A 41 -6.25 -16.73 15.79
C ARG A 41 -6.59 -17.26 14.40
N LEU A 42 -6.15 -18.47 14.13
CA LEU A 42 -6.42 -19.16 12.86
C LEU A 42 -7.53 -20.17 13.04
N SER A 43 -8.28 -20.45 11.95
CA SER A 43 -9.25 -21.55 11.94
C SER A 43 -8.56 -22.90 12.07
N PHE A 44 -9.36 -23.89 12.45
CA PHE A 44 -8.89 -25.27 12.58
C PHE A 44 -8.18 -25.78 11.33
N ALA A 45 -8.69 -25.47 10.14
CA ALA A 45 -8.15 -25.94 8.85
C ALA A 45 -7.03 -25.06 8.27
N ALA A 46 -6.62 -23.99 8.96
CA ALA A 46 -5.57 -23.09 8.48
C ALA A 46 -4.23 -23.77 8.15
N PRO A 47 -3.75 -24.79 8.90
CA PRO A 47 -2.51 -25.48 8.53
C PRO A 47 -2.53 -26.04 7.11
N VAL A 48 -3.64 -26.56 6.67
CA VAL A 48 -3.77 -27.13 5.31
C VAL A 48 -4.17 -26.07 4.29
N GLY A 49 -5.12 -25.21 4.62
CA GLY A 49 -5.65 -24.25 3.67
C GLY A 49 -4.75 -23.06 3.43
N LEU A 50 -3.98 -22.63 4.43
CA LEU A 50 -3.17 -21.41 4.38
C LEU A 50 -1.67 -21.66 4.52
N LEU A 51 -1.25 -22.60 5.37
CA LEU A 51 0.15 -22.72 5.78
C LEU A 51 0.93 -23.82 5.04
N LEU A 52 0.27 -24.67 4.26
CA LEU A 52 0.92 -25.73 3.51
C LEU A 52 1.75 -25.15 2.34
N PRO A 53 3.08 -25.26 2.34
CA PRO A 53 3.96 -24.53 1.43
C PRO A 53 4.19 -25.28 0.11
N CYS A 54 3.18 -25.92 -0.45
CA CYS A 54 3.28 -26.66 -1.71
C CYS A 54 2.03 -26.47 -2.57
N ASN A 55 2.12 -26.89 -3.83
CA ASN A 55 0.96 -26.94 -4.71
C ASN A 55 -0.01 -28.02 -4.21
N HIS A 56 -1.20 -27.62 -3.84
CA HIS A 56 -2.22 -28.54 -3.33
C HIS A 56 -3.63 -28.04 -3.62
N ILE A 57 -4.57 -28.94 -3.48
CA ILE A 57 -6.01 -28.69 -3.46
C ILE A 57 -6.54 -29.27 -2.15
N TYR A 58 -7.07 -28.42 -1.29
CA TYR A 58 -7.85 -28.85 -0.13
C TYR A 58 -9.31 -28.83 -0.52
N SER A 59 -9.96 -30.00 -0.44
CA SER A 59 -11.36 -30.18 -0.80
C SER A 59 -12.16 -30.56 0.43
N GLN A 60 -13.28 -29.89 0.63
CA GLN A 60 -14.26 -30.20 1.64
C GLN A 60 -15.60 -30.51 0.98
N TYR A 61 -16.20 -31.62 1.35
CA TYR A 61 -17.50 -32.04 0.89
C TYR A 61 -18.46 -32.06 2.08
N VAL A 62 -19.59 -31.40 1.93
CA VAL A 62 -20.69 -31.39 2.90
C VAL A 62 -21.96 -31.79 2.16
N PHE A 63 -22.48 -32.97 2.45
CA PHE A 63 -23.70 -33.50 1.85
C PHE A 63 -24.86 -33.25 2.83
N ILE A 64 -25.83 -32.45 2.39
CA ILE A 64 -27.03 -32.15 3.14
C ILE A 64 -28.11 -33.13 2.66
N ASP A 65 -28.19 -34.25 3.34
CA ASP A 65 -29.16 -35.29 3.08
C ASP A 65 -30.45 -35.06 3.91
N ASN A 66 -31.42 -35.97 3.81
CA ASN A 66 -32.62 -35.91 4.63
C ASN A 66 -32.29 -36.20 6.10
N ALA A 67 -32.35 -35.19 6.94
CA ALA A 67 -31.99 -35.27 8.36
C ALA A 67 -32.81 -36.36 9.12
N GLN A 68 -34.10 -36.49 8.79
CA GLN A 68 -34.96 -37.50 9.45
C GLN A 68 -34.54 -38.92 9.11
N GLU A 69 -34.18 -39.17 7.87
CA GLU A 69 -33.71 -40.51 7.43
C GLU A 69 -32.38 -40.86 8.10
N ILE A 70 -31.45 -39.87 8.21
CA ILE A 70 -30.16 -40.08 8.92
C ILE A 70 -30.42 -40.40 10.38
N LEU A 71 -31.25 -39.66 11.10
CA LEU A 71 -31.53 -39.93 12.51
C LEU A 71 -32.22 -41.27 12.71
N GLN A 72 -33.19 -41.66 11.88
CA GLN A 72 -33.83 -42.95 11.93
C GLN A 72 -32.84 -44.10 11.68
N MET A 73 -31.92 -43.92 10.73
CA MET A 73 -30.86 -44.90 10.46
C MET A 73 -29.93 -45.02 11.69
N MET A 74 -29.54 -43.92 12.32
CA MET A 74 -28.70 -43.92 13.52
C MET A 74 -29.39 -44.57 14.71
N GLU A 75 -30.67 -44.27 14.94
CA GLU A 75 -31.47 -44.94 15.98
C GLU A 75 -31.57 -46.47 15.75
N LYS A 76 -31.74 -46.91 14.49
CA LYS A 76 -31.73 -48.32 14.14
C LYS A 76 -30.37 -48.96 14.42
N ASN A 77 -29.29 -48.27 14.05
CA ASN A 77 -27.92 -48.72 14.28
C ASN A 77 -27.62 -48.81 15.79
N SER A 78 -28.00 -47.85 16.59
CA SER A 78 -27.84 -47.86 18.04
C SER A 78 -28.53 -49.07 18.67
N ARG A 79 -29.78 -49.34 18.28
CA ARG A 79 -30.53 -50.55 18.74
C ARG A 79 -29.84 -51.85 18.36
N ASN A 80 -29.28 -51.93 17.16
CA ASN A 80 -28.52 -53.13 16.72
C ASN A 80 -27.23 -53.27 17.54
N MET A 81 -26.48 -52.21 17.74
CA MET A 81 -25.24 -52.22 18.55
C MET A 81 -25.54 -52.58 20.01
N LEU A 82 -26.64 -52.10 20.60
CA LEU A 82 -27.06 -52.44 21.93
C LEU A 82 -27.31 -53.96 22.07
N SER A 83 -27.94 -54.60 21.08
CA SER A 83 -28.17 -56.03 21.08
C SER A 83 -26.86 -56.84 21.01
N LEU A 84 -25.84 -56.31 20.35
CA LEU A 84 -24.53 -56.92 20.17
C LEU A 84 -23.49 -56.49 21.21
N SER A 85 -23.80 -55.55 22.08
CA SER A 85 -22.89 -55.00 23.11
C SER A 85 -22.38 -56.05 24.10
N ARG A 86 -23.19 -57.10 24.36
CA ARG A 86 -22.79 -58.19 25.21
C ARG A 86 -21.65 -59.09 24.66
N TYR A 87 -21.44 -58.98 23.33
CA TYR A 87 -20.43 -59.82 22.63
C TYR A 87 -19.19 -59.01 22.24
N SER A 88 -19.28 -57.67 22.20
CA SER A 88 -18.18 -56.82 21.83
C SER A 88 -18.22 -55.48 22.58
N ARG A 89 -17.09 -55.18 23.25
CA ARG A 89 -16.93 -53.90 23.94
C ARG A 89 -16.97 -52.70 22.96
N SER A 90 -16.47 -52.93 21.74
CA SER A 90 -16.53 -51.90 20.68
C SER A 90 -17.97 -51.53 20.35
N ASN A 91 -18.88 -52.51 20.24
CA ASN A 91 -20.28 -52.21 19.99
C ASN A 91 -20.94 -51.45 21.14
N ALA A 92 -20.53 -51.68 22.39
CA ALA A 92 -21.03 -50.94 23.54
C ALA A 92 -20.58 -49.46 23.49
N VAL A 93 -19.32 -49.22 23.18
CA VAL A 93 -18.77 -47.84 23.05
C VAL A 93 -19.41 -47.11 21.86
N ASN A 94 -19.52 -47.75 20.71
CA ASN A 94 -20.13 -47.15 19.53
C ASN A 94 -21.62 -46.83 19.72
N GLN A 95 -22.31 -47.69 20.48
CA GLN A 95 -23.70 -47.45 20.85
C GLN A 95 -23.82 -46.21 21.74
N GLU A 96 -22.97 -46.05 22.75
CA GLU A 96 -22.95 -44.87 23.63
C GLU A 96 -22.68 -43.60 22.85
N TRP A 97 -21.71 -43.61 21.94
CA TRP A 97 -21.43 -42.42 21.09
C TRP A 97 -22.59 -42.10 20.14
N THR A 98 -23.26 -43.13 19.59
CA THR A 98 -24.43 -42.92 18.72
C THR A 98 -25.59 -42.29 19.50
N GLU A 99 -25.83 -42.71 20.76
CA GLU A 99 -26.84 -42.12 21.63
C GLU A 99 -26.50 -40.64 21.93
N MET A 100 -25.24 -40.34 22.27
CA MET A 100 -24.81 -38.96 22.48
C MET A 100 -25.05 -38.08 21.25
N TYR A 101 -24.79 -38.62 20.06
CA TYR A 101 -25.06 -37.90 18.80
C TYR A 101 -26.56 -37.64 18.60
N LEU A 102 -27.40 -38.65 18.84
CA LEU A 102 -28.86 -38.54 18.77
C LEU A 102 -29.41 -37.53 19.78
N ASP A 103 -28.92 -37.58 21.03
CA ASP A 103 -29.30 -36.66 22.08
C ASP A 103 -28.96 -35.21 21.72
N GLU A 104 -27.77 -34.96 21.18
CA GLU A 104 -27.38 -33.64 20.72
C GLU A 104 -28.24 -33.16 19.55
N ALA A 105 -28.51 -34.03 18.57
CA ALA A 105 -29.36 -33.70 17.45
C ALA A 105 -30.76 -33.25 17.89
N HIS A 106 -31.37 -34.01 18.82
CA HIS A 106 -32.72 -33.74 19.28
C HIS A 106 -32.80 -32.57 20.27
N THR A 107 -31.85 -32.43 21.19
CA THR A 107 -31.90 -31.40 22.22
C THR A 107 -31.49 -30.03 21.71
N LYS A 108 -30.51 -29.97 20.82
CA LYS A 108 -29.97 -28.69 20.27
C LYS A 108 -30.52 -28.38 18.89
N GLY A 109 -31.27 -29.28 18.24
CA GLY A 109 -31.81 -29.08 16.90
C GLY A 109 -30.73 -28.98 15.83
N LEU A 110 -29.60 -29.69 16.00
CA LEU A 110 -28.47 -29.63 15.06
C LEU A 110 -28.79 -30.40 13.77
N LEU A 111 -28.31 -29.90 12.63
CA LEU A 111 -28.53 -30.49 11.32
C LEU A 111 -27.49 -31.57 11.02
N PRO A 112 -27.89 -32.85 10.95
CA PRO A 112 -26.99 -33.93 10.54
C PRO A 112 -26.58 -33.79 9.08
N VAL A 113 -25.28 -33.96 8.83
CA VAL A 113 -24.69 -33.91 7.47
C VAL A 113 -23.66 -35.02 7.33
N ARG A 114 -23.37 -35.42 6.09
CA ARG A 114 -22.16 -36.23 5.79
C ARG A 114 -21.05 -35.31 5.36
N CYS A 115 -19.84 -35.54 5.85
CA CYS A 115 -18.67 -34.73 5.57
C CYS A 115 -17.49 -35.57 5.10
N HIS A 116 -16.67 -35.03 4.25
CA HIS A 116 -15.37 -35.55 3.88
C HIS A 116 -14.40 -34.39 3.62
N CYS A 117 -13.14 -34.58 4.01
CA CYS A 117 -12.09 -33.65 3.67
C CYS A 117 -10.90 -34.40 3.08
N ASN A 118 -10.29 -33.82 2.06
CA ASN A 118 -9.05 -34.34 1.51
C ASN A 118 -8.08 -33.27 1.05
N VAL A 119 -6.80 -33.65 0.96
CA VAL A 119 -5.73 -32.82 0.41
C VAL A 119 -5.06 -33.61 -0.70
N ILE A 120 -5.14 -33.10 -1.91
CA ILE A 120 -4.36 -33.55 -3.05
C ILE A 120 -3.18 -32.59 -3.20
N ALA A 121 -1.97 -33.10 -3.06
CA ALA A 121 -0.74 -32.34 -3.26
C ALA A 121 0.12 -33.01 -4.34
N TRP A 122 0.96 -32.21 -5.03
CA TRP A 122 1.75 -32.74 -6.14
C TRP A 122 3.10 -32.06 -6.28
N ALA A 123 4.02 -32.80 -6.92
CA ALA A 123 5.32 -32.31 -7.36
C ALA A 123 5.78 -33.04 -8.64
N GLU A 124 6.72 -32.48 -9.35
CA GLU A 124 7.31 -33.06 -10.56
C GLU A 124 8.45 -34.02 -10.21
N ASP A 125 9.35 -33.59 -9.37
CA ASP A 125 10.51 -34.35 -8.95
C ASP A 125 10.18 -35.38 -7.87
N ALA A 126 10.96 -36.44 -7.80
CA ALA A 126 10.75 -37.55 -6.84
C ALA A 126 11.11 -37.17 -5.40
N ASP A 127 12.12 -36.32 -5.22
CA ASP A 127 12.57 -35.92 -3.90
C ASP A 127 11.67 -34.82 -3.35
N GLU A 128 11.26 -33.88 -4.19
CA GLU A 128 10.24 -32.89 -3.89
C GLU A 128 8.90 -33.56 -3.55
N PHE A 129 8.50 -34.57 -4.32
CA PHE A 129 7.27 -35.34 -4.03
C PHE A 129 7.30 -36.00 -2.65
N ARG A 130 8.44 -36.53 -2.23
CA ARG A 130 8.57 -37.11 -0.87
C ARG A 130 8.40 -36.05 0.21
N ARG A 131 9.00 -34.87 -0.02
CA ARG A 131 8.87 -33.72 0.88
C ARG A 131 7.42 -33.25 0.97
N VAL A 132 6.79 -32.96 -0.18
CA VAL A 132 5.39 -32.52 -0.27
C VAL A 132 4.43 -33.47 0.46
N ARG A 133 4.60 -34.79 0.25
CA ARG A 133 3.79 -35.80 0.94
C ARG A 133 3.97 -35.73 2.47
N ASN A 134 5.21 -35.59 2.93
CA ASN A 134 5.50 -35.53 4.36
C ASN A 134 5.00 -34.21 4.97
N ASP A 135 5.18 -33.10 4.28
CA ASP A 135 4.70 -31.78 4.73
C ASP A 135 3.18 -31.75 4.85
N THR A 136 2.47 -32.34 3.87
CA THR A 136 1.01 -32.46 3.92
C THR A 136 0.57 -33.26 5.15
N GLY A 137 1.20 -34.45 5.41
CA GLY A 137 0.90 -35.26 6.59
C GLY A 137 1.22 -34.51 7.89
N SER A 138 2.32 -33.77 7.94
CA SER A 138 2.70 -32.97 9.11
C SER A 138 1.72 -31.81 9.39
N GLN A 139 1.23 -31.12 8.36
CA GLN A 139 0.23 -30.08 8.56
C GLN A 139 -1.10 -30.63 9.07
N LEU A 140 -1.53 -31.78 8.58
CA LEU A 140 -2.72 -32.47 9.11
C LEU A 140 -2.51 -32.95 10.56
N ALA A 141 -1.31 -33.41 10.89
CA ALA A 141 -0.97 -33.77 12.27
C ALA A 141 -0.93 -32.58 13.21
N MET A 142 -0.57 -31.35 12.72
CA MET A 142 -0.69 -30.11 13.49
C MET A 142 -2.15 -29.74 13.82
N MET A 143 -3.10 -30.26 13.05
CA MET A 143 -4.54 -30.16 13.34
C MET A 143 -5.00 -31.22 14.30
N GLU A 144 -4.09 -32.01 14.89
CA GLU A 144 -4.40 -33.19 15.72
C GLU A 144 -5.22 -34.27 14.97
N CYS A 145 -5.17 -34.24 13.62
CA CYS A 145 -5.81 -35.25 12.77
C CYS A 145 -4.88 -36.42 12.52
N THR A 146 -5.47 -37.59 12.30
CA THR A 146 -4.79 -38.83 11.88
C THR A 146 -5.11 -39.15 10.43
N PRO A 147 -4.47 -38.44 9.45
CA PRO A 147 -4.87 -38.58 8.06
C PRO A 147 -4.52 -39.93 7.48
N ARG A 148 -5.40 -40.48 6.65
CA ARG A 148 -5.13 -41.68 5.86
C ARG A 148 -4.41 -41.29 4.57
N TYR A 149 -3.23 -41.88 4.34
CA TYR A 149 -2.59 -41.80 3.03
C TYR A 149 -3.30 -42.75 2.06
N ASN A 150 -4.25 -42.23 1.31
CA ASN A 150 -5.09 -43.02 0.42
C ASN A 150 -4.44 -43.18 -0.95
N THR A 151 -4.26 -44.41 -1.40
CA THR A 151 -3.70 -44.78 -2.69
C THR A 151 -4.65 -45.58 -3.56
N ILE A 152 -5.67 -46.15 -2.97
CA ILE A 152 -6.63 -47.06 -3.63
C ILE A 152 -7.75 -46.22 -4.25
N ASP A 153 -8.40 -45.41 -3.45
CA ASP A 153 -9.57 -44.60 -3.86
C ASP A 153 -9.19 -43.25 -4.49
N MET A 154 -7.90 -42.98 -4.55
CA MET A 154 -7.37 -41.73 -5.10
C MET A 154 -7.93 -41.38 -6.49
N PRO A 155 -8.06 -42.28 -7.47
CA PRO A 155 -8.63 -41.94 -8.79
C PRO A 155 -10.09 -41.53 -8.71
N VAL A 156 -10.88 -42.18 -7.86
CA VAL A 156 -12.32 -41.91 -7.68
C VAL A 156 -12.51 -40.58 -6.97
N LEU A 157 -11.78 -40.34 -5.88
CA LEU A 157 -11.82 -39.09 -5.14
C LEU A 157 -11.29 -37.90 -5.95
N TYR A 158 -10.25 -38.13 -6.79
CA TYR A 158 -9.80 -37.13 -7.74
C TYR A 158 -10.88 -36.77 -8.75
N TRP A 159 -11.54 -37.77 -9.33
CA TRP A 159 -12.62 -37.57 -10.28
C TRP A 159 -13.80 -36.81 -9.65
N ALA A 160 -14.24 -37.21 -8.49
CA ALA A 160 -15.31 -36.58 -7.73
C ALA A 160 -14.95 -35.14 -7.31
N GLY A 161 -13.64 -34.80 -7.19
CA GLY A 161 -13.13 -33.49 -6.90
C GLY A 161 -13.17 -32.50 -8.07
N ILE A 162 -13.39 -32.99 -9.27
CA ILE A 162 -13.56 -32.09 -10.44
C ILE A 162 -14.92 -31.42 -10.35
N PRO A 163 -15.03 -30.09 -10.48
CA PRO A 163 -16.30 -29.39 -10.42
C PRO A 163 -17.34 -29.96 -11.37
N GLY A 164 -18.48 -30.32 -10.83
CA GLY A 164 -19.58 -30.98 -11.57
C GLY A 164 -19.71 -32.49 -11.28
N ASN A 165 -18.69 -33.14 -10.78
CA ASN A 165 -18.66 -34.62 -10.56
C ASN A 165 -18.93 -35.02 -9.10
N ALA A 166 -19.35 -34.11 -8.24
CA ALA A 166 -19.57 -34.39 -6.82
C ALA A 166 -20.66 -35.49 -6.57
N GLY A 167 -21.52 -35.74 -7.55
CA GLY A 167 -22.50 -36.85 -7.52
C GLY A 167 -21.88 -38.22 -7.56
N ASP A 168 -20.65 -38.37 -8.05
CA ASP A 168 -19.91 -39.63 -8.12
C ASP A 168 -19.08 -39.90 -6.86
N PHE A 169 -19.26 -39.08 -5.82
CA PHE A 169 -18.50 -39.23 -4.59
C PHE A 169 -18.88 -40.52 -3.83
N PRO A 170 -17.92 -41.40 -3.45
CA PRO A 170 -18.20 -42.62 -2.75
C PRO A 170 -18.72 -42.33 -1.33
N ALA A 171 -19.93 -42.82 -1.02
CA ALA A 171 -20.59 -42.51 0.26
C ALA A 171 -19.81 -43.06 1.48
N GLU A 172 -19.10 -44.19 1.30
CA GLU A 172 -18.27 -44.84 2.29
C GLU A 172 -17.03 -44.03 2.71
N GLU A 173 -16.60 -43.09 1.88
CA GLU A 173 -15.51 -42.16 2.17
C GLU A 173 -15.99 -40.93 2.94
N SER A 174 -17.19 -40.93 3.51
CA SER A 174 -17.76 -39.85 4.28
C SER A 174 -18.18 -40.27 5.67
N PHE A 175 -18.08 -39.34 6.62
CA PHE A 175 -18.51 -39.54 8.01
C PHE A 175 -19.69 -38.62 8.35
N TYR A 176 -20.49 -39.04 9.34
CA TYR A 176 -21.60 -38.23 9.84
C TYR A 176 -21.13 -37.25 10.90
N THR A 177 -21.57 -36.00 10.80
CA THR A 177 -21.34 -34.93 11.77
C THR A 177 -22.50 -33.95 11.72
N PHE A 178 -22.41 -32.85 12.44
CA PHE A 178 -23.36 -31.76 12.34
C PHE A 178 -22.81 -30.62 11.45
N LEU A 179 -23.69 -29.85 10.83
CA LEU A 179 -23.31 -28.76 9.92
C LEU A 179 -22.36 -27.74 10.59
N GLU A 180 -22.61 -27.41 11.84
CA GLU A 180 -21.79 -26.52 12.62
C GLU A 180 -20.35 -27.00 12.77
N GLN A 181 -20.18 -28.31 12.97
CA GLN A 181 -18.86 -28.92 13.06
C GLN A 181 -18.20 -29.05 11.70
N ALA A 182 -18.97 -29.40 10.65
CA ALA A 182 -18.46 -29.47 9.29
C ALA A 182 -17.91 -28.11 8.83
N VAL A 183 -18.60 -27.01 9.13
CA VAL A 183 -18.15 -25.65 8.78
C VAL A 183 -16.84 -25.27 9.47
N CYS A 184 -16.52 -25.83 10.64
CA CYS A 184 -15.23 -25.60 11.31
C CYS A 184 -14.03 -26.14 10.51
N LEU A 185 -14.25 -27.12 9.62
CA LEU A 185 -13.22 -27.65 8.72
C LEU A 185 -12.99 -26.76 7.48
N PHE A 186 -13.80 -25.71 7.30
CA PHE A 186 -13.64 -24.79 6.20
C PHE A 186 -12.45 -23.85 6.44
N SER A 187 -11.50 -23.84 5.50
CA SER A 187 -10.40 -22.87 5.49
C SER A 187 -10.83 -21.62 4.75
N GLY A 188 -11.63 -20.79 5.40
CA GLY A 188 -12.11 -19.51 4.86
C GLY A 188 -11.27 -18.31 5.25
N GLU A 189 -10.22 -18.54 5.98
CA GLU A 189 -9.36 -17.46 6.46
C GLU A 189 -8.45 -16.96 5.37
N THR A 190 -8.87 -15.87 4.82
CA THR A 190 -7.94 -14.85 4.38
C THR A 190 -7.82 -13.88 5.55
N ASN A 191 -6.66 -13.76 6.16
CA ASN A 191 -6.38 -12.73 7.18
C ASN A 191 -6.58 -11.34 6.63
N TYR A 192 -6.75 -11.21 5.35
CA TYR A 192 -6.88 -9.98 4.61
C TYR A 192 -8.27 -9.86 4.04
N ARG A 193 -8.98 -8.85 4.49
CA ARG A 193 -10.26 -8.45 3.91
C ARG A 193 -10.02 -7.29 2.97
N ASN A 194 -10.63 -7.35 1.79
CA ASN A 194 -10.66 -6.22 0.89
C ASN A 194 -11.29 -5.01 1.59
N SER A 195 -10.68 -3.85 1.42
CA SER A 195 -11.31 -2.60 1.81
C SER A 195 -12.58 -2.37 0.98
N PRO A 196 -13.74 -2.11 1.58
CA PRO A 196 -14.98 -1.78 0.87
C PRO A 196 -14.90 -0.33 0.35
N SER A 197 -13.96 -0.06 -0.52
CA SER A 197 -13.69 1.25 -1.10
C SER A 197 -13.36 1.06 -2.58
N PRO A 198 -13.87 1.94 -3.48
CA PRO A 198 -13.52 1.87 -4.89
C PRO A 198 -12.08 2.33 -5.15
N PHE A 199 -11.48 3.04 -4.20
CA PHE A 199 -10.12 3.55 -4.29
C PHE A 199 -9.19 2.78 -3.37
N GLY A 200 -7.99 2.45 -3.85
CA GLY A 200 -6.99 1.75 -3.06
C GLY A 200 -5.91 1.11 -3.94
N ILE A 201 -5.10 0.29 -3.33
CA ILE A 201 -4.02 -0.45 -3.97
C ILE A 201 -4.32 -1.94 -3.95
N ARG A 202 -4.00 -2.61 -5.04
CA ARG A 202 -4.07 -4.06 -5.16
C ARG A 202 -2.71 -4.64 -4.83
N MET A 203 -2.72 -5.56 -3.91
CA MET A 203 -1.57 -6.35 -3.50
C MET A 203 -1.89 -7.82 -3.66
N ALA A 204 -0.91 -8.67 -3.50
CA ALA A 204 -1.12 -10.11 -3.36
C ALA A 204 -0.63 -10.54 -1.98
N ASP A 205 -1.37 -11.46 -1.37
CA ASP A 205 -0.90 -12.14 -0.18
C ASP A 205 0.40 -12.90 -0.51
N ARG A 206 1.38 -12.76 0.35
CA ARG A 206 2.70 -13.36 0.13
C ARG A 206 2.68 -14.89 0.15
N GLN A 207 1.77 -15.48 0.90
CA GLN A 207 1.75 -16.93 1.11
C GLN A 207 0.91 -17.65 0.04
N ASN A 208 -0.27 -17.15 -0.24
CA ASN A 208 -1.23 -17.82 -1.12
C ASN A 208 -1.50 -17.09 -2.44
N GLY A 209 -0.90 -15.90 -2.64
CA GLY A 209 -1.07 -15.11 -3.86
C GLY A 209 -2.47 -14.51 -4.06
N ILE A 210 -3.36 -14.63 -3.08
CA ILE A 210 -4.71 -14.08 -3.19
C ILE A 210 -4.64 -12.56 -3.34
N PRO A 211 -5.31 -11.97 -4.36
CA PRO A 211 -5.33 -10.53 -4.54
C PRO A 211 -6.12 -9.84 -3.42
N VAL A 212 -5.52 -8.83 -2.82
CA VAL A 212 -6.09 -8.04 -1.74
C VAL A 212 -6.15 -6.59 -2.16
N HIS A 213 -7.32 -5.96 -2.02
CA HIS A 213 -7.52 -4.54 -2.26
C HIS A 213 -7.50 -3.77 -0.93
N VAL A 214 -6.60 -2.80 -0.81
CA VAL A 214 -6.35 -2.04 0.43
C VAL A 214 -6.47 -0.55 0.17
N ASP A 215 -7.41 0.10 0.84
CA ASP A 215 -7.48 1.55 0.92
C ASP A 215 -6.73 2.05 2.17
N ILE A 216 -5.59 2.68 1.94
CA ILE A 216 -4.73 3.26 3.00
C ILE A 216 -4.97 4.75 3.20
N SER A 217 -6.02 5.31 2.62
CA SER A 217 -6.27 6.76 2.58
C SER A 217 -7.67 7.15 3.02
N ASP A 218 -8.70 6.80 2.23
CA ASP A 218 -10.03 7.34 2.40
C ASP A 218 -10.86 6.60 3.44
N LEU A 219 -10.84 5.27 3.39
CA LEU A 219 -11.59 4.45 4.33
C LEU A 219 -11.07 4.59 5.78
N PRO A 220 -9.74 4.54 6.03
CA PRO A 220 -9.21 4.81 7.36
C PRO A 220 -9.56 6.20 7.88
N MET A 221 -9.57 7.22 7.01
CA MET A 221 -9.96 8.58 7.37
C MET A 221 -11.45 8.66 7.72
N LYS A 222 -12.34 8.04 6.92
CA LYS A 222 -13.77 7.96 7.22
C LYS A 222 -14.09 7.22 8.53
N ARG A 223 -13.26 6.25 8.90
CA ARG A 223 -13.36 5.49 10.15
C ARG A 223 -12.72 6.19 11.34
N GLY A 224 -12.09 7.36 11.16
CA GLY A 224 -11.39 8.07 12.22
C GLY A 224 -10.09 7.41 12.69
N ILE A 225 -9.56 6.45 11.92
CA ILE A 225 -8.28 5.77 12.23
C ILE A 225 -7.10 6.70 11.96
N ILE A 226 -7.20 7.51 10.90
CA ILE A 226 -6.21 8.52 10.55
C ILE A 226 -6.87 9.89 10.43
N THR A 227 -6.11 10.95 10.69
CA THR A 227 -6.58 12.35 10.64
C THR A 227 -6.27 13.04 9.31
N ASN A 228 -5.36 12.49 8.53
CA ASN A 228 -4.94 13.04 7.24
C ASN A 228 -4.51 11.90 6.29
N ARG A 229 -4.20 12.25 5.03
CA ARG A 229 -3.76 11.29 4.00
C ARG A 229 -2.24 11.26 3.81
N ASN A 230 -1.49 11.95 4.65
CA ASN A 230 -0.03 11.96 4.57
C ASN A 230 0.53 10.56 4.83
N LYS A 231 1.61 10.22 4.15
CA LYS A 231 2.26 8.91 4.25
C LYS A 231 3.76 9.10 4.44
N PHE A 232 4.33 8.31 5.31
CA PHE A 232 5.77 8.21 5.50
C PHE A 232 6.19 6.76 5.27
N ILE A 233 7.10 6.56 4.32
CA ILE A 233 7.58 5.23 3.93
C ILE A 233 9.05 5.13 4.33
N LEU A 234 9.33 4.27 5.29
CA LEU A 234 10.68 4.06 5.84
C LEU A 234 11.14 2.63 5.56
N GLY A 235 12.41 2.49 5.26
CA GLY A 235 13.05 1.19 5.09
C GLY A 235 14.53 1.34 4.76
N PRO A 236 15.37 0.35 5.10
CA PRO A 236 16.78 0.35 4.74
C PRO A 236 16.98 0.25 3.22
N SER A 237 18.21 0.46 2.77
CA SER A 237 18.56 0.26 1.37
C SER A 237 18.28 -1.19 0.96
N GLY A 238 17.75 -1.40 -0.24
CA GLY A 238 17.38 -2.73 -0.75
C GLY A 238 16.09 -3.33 -0.17
N SER A 239 15.37 -2.64 0.74
CA SER A 239 14.11 -3.15 1.33
C SER A 239 12.90 -3.14 0.39
N GLY A 240 13.04 -2.56 -0.81
CA GLY A 240 11.96 -2.48 -1.79
C GLY A 240 11.10 -1.21 -1.69
N LYS A 241 11.56 -0.15 -1.01
CA LYS A 241 10.82 1.14 -0.93
C LYS A 241 10.40 1.64 -2.30
N SER A 242 11.35 1.86 -3.20
CA SER A 242 11.07 2.41 -4.53
C SER A 242 10.24 1.46 -5.40
N PHE A 243 10.34 0.13 -5.20
CA PHE A 243 9.47 -0.84 -5.84
C PHE A 243 8.02 -0.68 -5.37
N PHE A 244 7.81 -0.59 -4.05
CA PHE A 244 6.49 -0.38 -3.47
C PHE A 244 5.88 0.96 -3.89
N THR A 245 6.67 2.05 -3.86
CA THR A 245 6.19 3.38 -4.26
C THR A 245 5.87 3.46 -5.74
N ASN A 246 6.65 2.82 -6.63
CA ASN A 246 6.29 2.68 -8.05
C ASN A 246 4.94 1.99 -8.24
N HIS A 247 4.71 0.88 -7.51
CA HIS A 247 3.44 0.16 -7.55
C HIS A 247 2.27 1.03 -7.04
N LEU A 248 2.46 1.74 -5.94
CA LEU A 248 1.48 2.65 -5.35
C LEU A 248 1.10 3.78 -6.31
N VAL A 249 2.09 4.51 -6.83
CA VAL A 249 1.84 5.67 -7.70
C VAL A 249 1.23 5.26 -9.03
N ARG A 250 1.64 4.12 -9.59
CA ARG A 250 1.03 3.57 -10.79
C ARG A 250 -0.47 3.33 -10.60
N GLN A 251 -0.85 2.64 -9.53
CA GLN A 251 -2.25 2.33 -9.27
C GLN A 251 -3.08 3.57 -8.95
N TYR A 252 -2.51 4.55 -8.25
CA TYR A 252 -3.17 5.82 -8.01
C TYR A 252 -3.37 6.62 -9.30
N TYR A 253 -2.37 6.62 -10.20
CA TYR A 253 -2.48 7.22 -11.53
C TYR A 253 -3.61 6.57 -12.35
N GLU A 254 -3.67 5.24 -12.39
CA GLU A 254 -4.72 4.48 -13.07
C GLU A 254 -6.13 4.81 -12.54
N GLN A 255 -6.23 5.19 -11.27
CA GLN A 255 -7.49 5.61 -10.61
C GLN A 255 -7.76 7.13 -10.71
N GLY A 256 -7.07 7.84 -11.59
CA GLY A 256 -7.33 9.26 -11.88
C GLY A 256 -6.61 10.26 -10.98
N THR A 257 -5.65 9.84 -10.16
CA THR A 257 -4.86 10.76 -9.34
C THR A 257 -3.83 11.51 -10.20
N HIS A 258 -3.70 12.82 -9.97
CA HIS A 258 -2.59 13.60 -10.49
C HIS A 258 -1.38 13.45 -9.57
N ILE A 259 -0.25 13.04 -10.13
CA ILE A 259 0.94 12.67 -9.37
C ILE A 259 2.11 13.55 -9.81
N LEU A 260 2.79 14.10 -8.81
CA LEU A 260 4.05 14.79 -8.97
C LEU A 260 5.10 14.08 -8.11
N LEU A 261 6.19 13.68 -8.74
CA LEU A 261 7.29 12.94 -8.12
C LEU A 261 8.55 13.77 -8.12
N VAL A 262 9.24 13.80 -6.99
CA VAL A 262 10.63 14.27 -6.87
C VAL A 262 11.49 13.03 -6.63
N ASP A 263 12.29 12.68 -7.60
CA ASP A 263 13.13 11.49 -7.61
C ASP A 263 14.61 11.87 -7.50
N THR A 264 15.39 10.97 -6.90
CA THR A 264 16.85 11.04 -6.85
C THR A 264 17.38 9.63 -7.02
N GLY A 265 17.72 9.24 -8.25
CA GLY A 265 18.23 7.88 -8.53
C GLY A 265 17.50 7.15 -9.64
N ASN A 266 16.78 7.86 -10.50
CA ASN A 266 16.11 7.34 -11.71
C ASN A 266 15.11 6.20 -11.46
N SER A 267 14.52 6.13 -10.25
CA SER A 267 13.65 5.02 -9.84
C SER A 267 12.33 4.97 -10.61
N TYR A 268 11.85 6.11 -11.14
CA TYR A 268 10.54 6.23 -11.80
C TYR A 268 10.61 6.42 -13.31
N GLN A 269 11.80 6.46 -13.90
CA GLN A 269 11.99 6.68 -15.35
C GLN A 269 11.23 5.65 -16.20
N GLY A 270 11.34 4.36 -15.85
CA GLY A 270 10.65 3.28 -16.57
C GLY A 270 9.13 3.39 -16.52
N LEU A 271 8.57 3.72 -15.35
CA LEU A 271 7.13 3.93 -15.18
C LEU A 271 6.66 5.16 -15.94
N CYS A 272 7.42 6.26 -15.85
CA CYS A 272 7.12 7.51 -16.55
C CYS A 272 7.08 7.30 -18.07
N ARG A 273 8.09 6.62 -18.63
CA ARG A 273 8.15 6.27 -20.04
C ARG A 273 6.97 5.40 -20.48
N MET A 274 6.62 4.39 -19.70
CA MET A 274 5.47 3.53 -19.98
C MET A 274 4.16 4.34 -20.05
N ILE A 275 3.97 5.29 -19.14
CA ILE A 275 2.79 6.18 -19.12
C ILE A 275 2.83 7.11 -20.34
N HIS A 276 3.97 7.71 -20.64
CA HIS A 276 4.18 8.57 -21.80
C HIS A 276 3.77 7.88 -23.11
N ASP A 277 4.29 6.67 -23.32
CA ASP A 277 4.02 5.89 -24.53
C ASP A 277 2.53 5.52 -24.64
N ARG A 278 1.89 5.13 -23.53
CA ARG A 278 0.46 4.78 -23.50
C ARG A 278 -0.46 5.97 -23.72
N THR A 279 -0.07 7.14 -23.26
CA THR A 279 -0.85 8.38 -23.39
C THR A 279 -0.46 9.22 -24.59
N ARG A 280 0.45 8.74 -25.45
CA ARG A 280 0.99 9.46 -26.61
C ARG A 280 1.57 10.83 -26.26
N GLY A 281 2.23 10.91 -25.10
CA GLY A 281 2.87 12.13 -24.60
C GLY A 281 1.95 13.11 -23.87
N GLU A 282 0.68 12.74 -23.65
CA GLU A 282 -0.20 13.59 -22.84
C GLU A 282 0.24 13.62 -21.38
N ASP A 283 0.60 12.46 -20.82
CA ASP A 283 1.11 12.29 -19.46
C ASP A 283 2.51 11.65 -19.50
N GLY A 284 3.10 11.43 -18.34
CA GLY A 284 4.43 10.82 -18.24
C GLY A 284 5.53 11.81 -18.65
N ILE A 285 5.52 12.99 -18.02
CA ILE A 285 6.51 14.03 -18.25
C ILE A 285 7.70 13.81 -17.32
N TYR A 286 8.86 13.55 -17.90
CA TYR A 286 10.11 13.33 -17.16
C TYR A 286 11.01 14.54 -17.34
N ILE A 287 11.31 15.25 -16.26
CA ILE A 287 12.10 16.48 -16.25
C ILE A 287 13.38 16.19 -15.46
N THR A 288 14.50 16.25 -16.14
CA THR A 288 15.83 16.13 -15.54
C THR A 288 16.49 17.51 -15.57
N TYR A 289 17.22 17.85 -14.52
CA TYR A 289 18.04 19.04 -14.53
C TYR A 289 19.29 18.81 -15.41
N GLU A 290 19.44 19.60 -16.45
CA GLU A 290 20.60 19.62 -17.34
C GLU A 290 21.10 21.07 -17.46
N GLU A 291 22.41 21.27 -17.55
CA GLU A 291 22.98 22.62 -17.68
C GLU A 291 22.51 23.32 -18.96
N ASP A 292 22.34 22.57 -20.05
CA ASP A 292 21.86 23.07 -21.34
C ASP A 292 20.34 23.27 -21.39
N ASN A 293 19.59 22.65 -20.46
CA ASN A 293 18.14 22.76 -20.34
C ASN A 293 17.72 22.78 -18.87
N PRO A 294 18.08 23.85 -18.15
CA PRO A 294 17.82 23.93 -16.72
C PRO A 294 16.34 24.08 -16.41
N ILE A 295 15.92 23.59 -15.23
CA ILE A 295 14.60 23.85 -14.68
C ILE A 295 14.53 25.33 -14.32
N ALA A 296 13.83 26.11 -15.14
CA ALA A 296 13.68 27.53 -14.98
C ALA A 296 12.27 27.88 -14.48
N PHE A 297 12.17 28.87 -13.62
CA PHE A 297 10.95 29.31 -12.96
C PHE A 297 10.91 30.82 -12.79
N ASN A 298 9.72 31.36 -12.65
CA ASN A 298 9.54 32.75 -12.26
C ASN A 298 8.67 32.83 -11.00
N PRO A 299 9.25 33.14 -9.82
CA PRO A 299 8.51 33.19 -8.56
C PRO A 299 7.41 34.25 -8.53
N PHE A 300 7.54 35.31 -9.34
CA PHE A 300 6.59 36.41 -9.44
C PHE A 300 5.55 36.21 -10.54
N TYR A 301 5.58 35.11 -11.25
CA TYR A 301 4.54 34.79 -12.22
C TYR A 301 3.24 34.38 -11.52
N THR A 302 2.12 34.93 -11.99
CA THR A 302 0.77 34.53 -11.58
C THR A 302 -0.19 34.66 -12.77
N ASP A 303 -1.04 33.67 -13.02
CA ASP A 303 -2.01 33.68 -14.14
C ASP A 303 -3.01 34.84 -14.07
N CYS A 304 -3.39 35.21 -12.84
CA CYS A 304 -4.42 36.25 -12.60
C CYS A 304 -3.88 37.57 -12.11
N GLY A 305 -2.56 37.72 -11.97
CA GLY A 305 -1.94 38.88 -11.33
C GLY A 305 -2.27 39.05 -9.85
N LEU A 306 -2.83 38.02 -9.22
CA LEU A 306 -3.19 38.02 -7.80
C LEU A 306 -2.14 37.26 -6.96
N PHE A 307 -1.57 37.99 -6.00
CA PHE A 307 -0.64 37.45 -5.01
C PHE A 307 -1.36 37.20 -3.68
N ASP A 308 -1.83 36.02 -3.46
CA ASP A 308 -2.42 35.64 -2.17
C ASP A 308 -1.34 35.47 -1.05
N VAL A 309 -1.79 35.20 0.16
CA VAL A 309 -0.90 35.11 1.33
C VAL A 309 0.12 33.97 1.12
N GLU A 310 -0.31 32.86 0.57
CA GLU A 310 0.53 31.67 0.37
C GLU A 310 1.60 31.91 -0.70
N LYS A 311 1.25 32.55 -1.80
CA LYS A 311 2.22 32.93 -2.85
C LYS A 311 3.29 33.89 -2.32
N ARG A 312 2.90 34.82 -1.47
CA ARG A 312 3.84 35.74 -0.81
C ARG A 312 4.78 35.03 0.14
N GLU A 313 4.25 34.07 0.94
CA GLU A 313 5.07 33.25 1.84
C GLU A 313 6.03 32.34 1.08
N SER A 314 5.60 31.78 -0.05
CA SER A 314 6.46 30.98 -0.91
C SER A 314 7.62 31.83 -1.50
N ILE A 315 7.33 32.97 -2.06
CA ILE A 315 8.36 33.90 -2.57
C ILE A 315 9.35 34.26 -1.46
N LYS A 316 8.85 34.58 -0.28
CA LYS A 316 9.69 34.92 0.88
C LYS A 316 10.58 33.73 1.29
N THR A 317 10.01 32.50 1.35
CA THR A 317 10.76 31.31 1.68
C THR A 317 11.84 31.01 0.65
N LEU A 318 11.53 31.16 -0.64
CA LEU A 318 12.50 31.02 -1.71
C LEU A 318 13.67 31.97 -1.53
N ILE A 319 13.40 33.26 -1.34
CA ILE A 319 14.44 34.29 -1.19
C ILE A 319 15.27 34.03 0.09
N LEU A 320 14.63 33.61 1.19
CA LEU A 320 15.35 33.23 2.41
C LEU A 320 16.29 32.06 2.18
N THR A 321 15.84 31.06 1.41
CA THR A 321 16.66 29.87 1.07
C THR A 321 17.85 30.24 0.18
N LEU A 322 17.72 31.23 -0.67
CA LEU A 322 18.83 31.75 -1.46
C LEU A 322 19.80 32.60 -0.62
N TRP A 323 19.28 33.33 0.35
CA TRP A 323 20.05 34.30 1.13
C TRP A 323 20.79 33.67 2.30
N LYS A 324 20.11 32.79 3.04
CA LYS A 324 20.66 32.18 4.28
C LYS A 324 21.23 30.81 4.01
N ARG A 325 22.30 30.45 4.76
CA ARG A 325 22.84 29.09 4.77
C ARG A 325 21.90 28.12 5.49
N GLU A 326 22.09 26.84 5.26
CA GLU A 326 21.25 25.78 5.85
C GLU A 326 21.21 25.81 7.39
N ASP A 327 22.31 26.25 8.03
CA ASP A 327 22.50 26.32 9.48
C ASP A 327 22.21 27.72 10.06
N GLU A 328 21.84 28.70 9.23
CA GLU A 328 21.62 30.09 9.63
C GLU A 328 20.13 30.44 9.67
N ALA A 329 19.58 30.58 10.90
CA ALA A 329 18.23 31.08 11.07
C ALA A 329 18.17 32.63 10.83
N PRO A 330 17.16 33.13 10.08
CA PRO A 330 17.00 34.56 9.88
C PRO A 330 16.63 35.24 11.19
N LYS A 331 17.12 36.48 11.38
CA LYS A 331 16.67 37.33 12.48
C LYS A 331 15.27 37.83 12.20
N ARG A 332 14.47 38.08 13.23
CA ARG A 332 13.12 38.61 13.08
C ARG A 332 13.10 39.96 12.31
N SER A 333 14.12 40.82 12.49
CA SER A 333 14.26 42.07 11.73
C SER A 333 14.49 41.82 10.24
N GLU A 334 15.27 40.81 9.89
CA GLU A 334 15.54 40.41 8.51
C GLU A 334 14.28 39.86 7.84
N GLU A 335 13.51 39.02 8.55
CA GLU A 335 12.22 38.52 8.03
C GLU A 335 11.19 39.63 7.80
N VAL A 336 11.13 40.63 8.69
CA VAL A 336 10.24 41.78 8.55
C VAL A 336 10.66 42.64 7.37
N ALA A 337 11.96 42.88 7.21
CA ALA A 337 12.49 43.64 6.10
C ALA A 337 12.24 42.95 4.76
N LEU A 338 12.51 41.65 4.67
CA LEU A 338 12.23 40.86 3.46
C LEU A 338 10.73 40.83 3.13
N SER A 339 9.87 40.61 4.13
CA SER A 339 8.42 40.70 3.95
C SER A 339 7.98 42.08 3.43
N GLY A 340 8.61 43.13 3.93
CA GLY A 340 8.42 44.48 3.47
C GLY A 340 8.83 44.69 1.99
N ALA A 341 9.99 44.19 1.60
CA ALA A 341 10.50 44.25 0.23
C ALA A 341 9.57 43.51 -0.75
N VAL A 342 9.22 42.25 -0.43
CA VAL A 342 8.34 41.42 -1.26
C VAL A 342 6.96 42.08 -1.44
N ASN A 343 6.37 42.58 -0.36
CA ASN A 343 5.05 43.23 -0.43
C ASN A 343 5.09 44.58 -1.18
N ALA A 344 6.16 45.31 -1.04
CA ALA A 344 6.33 46.62 -1.76
C ALA A 344 6.53 46.37 -3.27
N TYR A 345 7.34 45.36 -3.64
CA TYR A 345 7.52 45.01 -5.04
C TYR A 345 6.22 44.49 -5.67
N ILE A 346 5.50 43.63 -4.99
CA ILE A 346 4.19 43.11 -5.45
C ILE A 346 3.19 44.27 -5.64
N ARG A 347 3.20 45.24 -4.77
CA ARG A 347 2.36 46.44 -4.94
C ARG A 347 2.75 47.22 -6.19
N MET A 348 4.03 47.46 -6.38
CA MET A 348 4.56 48.18 -7.54
C MET A 348 4.17 47.51 -8.87
N ILE A 349 4.35 46.22 -9.00
CA ILE A 349 3.97 45.48 -10.22
C ILE A 349 2.45 45.35 -10.40
N SER A 350 1.68 45.40 -9.31
CA SER A 350 0.21 45.39 -9.37
C SER A 350 -0.35 46.76 -9.85
N GLU A 351 0.31 47.85 -9.48
CA GLU A 351 -0.05 49.21 -9.88
C GLU A 351 0.42 49.55 -11.30
N ASN A 352 1.56 49.01 -11.72
CA ASN A 352 2.13 49.26 -13.04
C ASN A 352 2.33 47.97 -13.86
N ARG A 353 1.36 47.64 -14.68
CA ARG A 353 1.36 46.44 -15.54
C ARG A 353 2.40 46.40 -16.65
N SER A 354 3.11 47.50 -16.86
CA SER A 354 4.20 47.55 -17.85
C SER A 354 5.49 46.92 -17.34
N ILE A 355 5.60 46.69 -16.03
CA ILE A 355 6.77 46.09 -15.42
C ILE A 355 6.62 44.57 -15.51
N LYS A 356 7.63 43.91 -16.08
CA LYS A 356 7.69 42.44 -16.09
C LYS A 356 7.94 41.96 -14.67
N PRO A 357 7.04 41.12 -14.11
CA PRO A 357 7.23 40.59 -12.78
C PRO A 357 8.22 39.41 -12.84
N ASP A 358 9.48 39.62 -12.51
CA ASP A 358 10.50 38.57 -12.41
C ASP A 358 11.49 38.87 -11.27
N PHE A 359 12.44 37.96 -11.08
CA PHE A 359 13.45 38.10 -10.02
C PHE A 359 14.42 39.24 -10.31
N ASN A 360 14.76 39.49 -11.58
CA ASN A 360 15.63 40.59 -11.95
C ASN A 360 14.98 41.95 -11.57
N GLY A 361 13.69 42.09 -11.85
CA GLY A 361 12.95 43.31 -11.45
C GLY A 361 12.85 43.45 -9.94
N PHE A 362 12.71 42.34 -9.20
CA PHE A 362 12.75 42.38 -7.74
C PHE A 362 14.13 42.81 -7.22
N TYR A 363 15.22 42.28 -7.77
CA TYR A 363 16.57 42.61 -7.38
C TYR A 363 16.85 44.10 -7.62
N GLU A 364 16.51 44.63 -8.80
CA GLU A 364 16.66 46.05 -9.15
C GLU A 364 15.81 46.95 -8.24
N PHE A 365 14.56 46.55 -7.96
CA PHE A 365 13.69 47.24 -7.02
C PHE A 365 14.30 47.34 -5.61
N VAL A 366 14.90 46.26 -5.13
CA VAL A 366 15.55 46.26 -3.81
C VAL A 366 16.79 47.14 -3.81
N ALA A 367 17.57 47.12 -4.90
CA ALA A 367 18.79 47.90 -5.02
C ALA A 367 18.52 49.41 -5.00
N ASP A 368 17.41 49.87 -5.61
CA ASP A 368 17.10 51.27 -5.79
C ASP A 368 15.94 51.77 -4.89
N ASP A 369 14.73 51.37 -5.19
CA ASP A 369 13.53 51.93 -4.55
C ASP A 369 13.36 51.48 -3.10
N TYR A 370 13.57 50.19 -2.82
CA TYR A 370 13.43 49.69 -1.46
C TYR A 370 14.55 50.18 -0.55
N ARG A 371 15.74 50.38 -1.08
CA ARG A 371 16.86 51.01 -0.37
C ARG A 371 16.46 52.40 0.12
N ARG A 372 15.90 53.26 -0.75
CA ARG A 372 15.39 54.60 -0.36
C ARG A 372 14.32 54.50 0.72
N MET A 373 13.38 53.55 0.61
CA MET A 373 12.32 53.34 1.61
C MET A 373 12.89 52.95 2.99
N ILE A 374 13.95 52.15 3.03
CA ILE A 374 14.62 51.74 4.27
C ILE A 374 15.37 52.91 4.90
N GLU A 375 16.05 53.71 4.10
CA GLU A 375 16.76 54.94 4.55
C GLU A 375 15.77 55.94 5.14
N GLU A 376 14.64 56.20 4.49
CA GLU A 376 13.57 57.08 4.99
C GLU A 376 13.01 56.57 6.34
N LYS A 377 12.84 55.27 6.49
CA LYS A 377 12.36 54.63 7.73
C LYS A 377 13.43 54.51 8.80
N LYS A 378 14.66 54.93 8.52
CA LYS A 378 15.83 54.90 9.43
C LYS A 378 16.09 53.46 9.98
N VAL A 379 15.90 52.41 9.15
CA VAL A 379 16.25 51.05 9.51
C VAL A 379 17.78 50.95 9.60
N ARG A 380 18.28 50.42 10.69
CA ARG A 380 19.72 50.33 10.88
C ARG A 380 20.30 49.15 10.10
N GLU A 381 21.50 49.31 9.56
CA GLU A 381 22.25 48.29 8.83
C GLU A 381 22.37 46.96 9.63
N LYS A 382 22.54 47.01 10.94
CA LYS A 382 22.57 45.84 11.81
C LYS A 382 21.25 45.06 11.87
N ASP A 383 20.13 45.71 11.54
CA ASP A 383 18.79 45.11 11.54
C ASP A 383 18.46 44.52 10.15
N PHE A 384 18.99 45.09 9.08
CA PHE A 384 18.94 44.55 7.72
C PHE A 384 20.08 45.15 6.87
N ASP A 385 21.08 44.30 6.55
CA ASP A 385 22.19 44.62 5.65
C ASP A 385 21.77 44.38 4.21
N ILE A 386 21.37 45.46 3.53
CA ILE A 386 20.87 45.42 2.14
C ILE A 386 22.01 45.13 1.15
N ASP A 387 23.23 45.58 1.40
CA ASP A 387 24.36 45.32 0.52
C ASP A 387 24.82 43.88 0.61
N GLY A 388 24.88 43.33 1.82
CA GLY A 388 25.12 41.92 2.03
C GLY A 388 24.02 41.05 1.43
N PHE A 389 22.75 41.46 1.53
CA PHE A 389 21.62 40.75 0.93
C PHE A 389 21.75 40.71 -0.60
N LEU A 390 21.97 41.85 -1.26
CA LEU A 390 22.13 41.90 -2.71
C LEU A 390 23.37 41.15 -3.19
N ASN A 391 24.46 41.20 -2.47
CA ASN A 391 25.68 40.47 -2.83
C ASN A 391 25.49 38.97 -2.84
N VAL A 392 24.75 38.44 -1.86
CA VAL A 392 24.43 37.01 -1.82
C VAL A 392 23.46 36.58 -2.93
N LEU A 393 22.56 37.44 -3.33
CA LEU A 393 21.58 37.18 -4.40
C LEU A 393 22.12 37.48 -5.82
N ALA A 394 23.27 38.14 -5.95
CA ALA A 394 23.87 38.49 -7.23
C ALA A 394 24.07 37.33 -8.21
N PRO A 395 24.42 36.11 -7.79
CA PRO A 395 24.53 34.93 -8.69
C PRO A 395 23.22 34.59 -9.42
N PHE A 396 22.06 34.96 -8.88
CA PHE A 396 20.73 34.71 -9.48
C PHE A 396 20.20 35.90 -10.31
N TYR A 397 20.88 37.00 -10.25
CA TYR A 397 20.58 38.20 -11.05
C TYR A 397 21.26 38.10 -12.41
N LYS A 398 20.78 38.89 -13.35
CA LYS A 398 21.19 38.95 -14.74
C LYS A 398 22.73 38.93 -14.92
N GLY A 399 23.20 37.90 -15.65
CA GLY A 399 24.64 37.68 -15.89
C GLY A 399 25.36 36.93 -14.77
N GLY A 400 24.67 36.50 -13.71
CA GLY A 400 25.21 35.58 -12.69
C GLY A 400 25.10 34.11 -13.09
N ASP A 401 25.81 33.23 -12.37
CA ASP A 401 25.92 31.81 -12.68
C ASP A 401 24.55 31.07 -12.69
N TYR A 402 23.54 31.59 -12.00
CA TYR A 402 22.21 31.03 -11.86
C TYR A 402 21.09 31.97 -12.34
N ASP A 403 21.39 32.91 -13.24
CA ASP A 403 20.44 33.93 -13.73
C ASP A 403 19.22 33.30 -14.46
N PHE A 404 19.42 32.11 -15.08
CA PHE A 404 18.39 31.36 -15.79
C PHE A 404 17.32 30.77 -14.85
N LEU A 405 17.65 30.57 -13.57
CA LEU A 405 16.84 29.77 -12.66
C LEU A 405 15.50 30.40 -12.28
N LEU A 406 15.50 31.78 -12.09
CA LEU A 406 14.37 32.51 -11.51
C LEU A 406 13.75 33.56 -12.45
N ASN A 407 14.20 33.61 -13.70
CA ASN A 407 13.81 34.63 -14.65
C ASN A 407 13.16 34.08 -15.92
N SER A 408 12.50 32.91 -15.82
CA SER A 408 11.87 32.26 -16.96
C SER A 408 10.73 33.08 -17.56
N ASP A 409 10.73 33.23 -18.87
CA ASP A 409 9.61 33.81 -19.64
C ASP A 409 8.51 32.77 -19.94
N LYS A 410 8.80 31.49 -19.78
CA LYS A 410 7.89 30.40 -20.09
C LYS A 410 7.47 29.73 -18.81
N GLU A 411 6.18 29.67 -18.58
CA GLU A 411 5.64 28.75 -17.56
C GLU A 411 5.75 27.30 -18.05
N LEU A 412 6.23 26.43 -17.19
CA LEU A 412 6.07 25.00 -17.39
C LEU A 412 4.57 24.67 -17.22
N ASP A 413 3.82 24.65 -18.33
CA ASP A 413 2.40 24.26 -18.29
C ASP A 413 2.26 22.77 -17.95
N LEU A 414 2.39 22.48 -16.68
CA LEU A 414 2.22 21.14 -16.11
C LEU A 414 0.85 20.94 -15.48
N THR A 415 -0.04 21.94 -15.53
CA THR A 415 -1.33 21.90 -14.83
C THR A 415 -2.20 20.75 -15.30
N GLY A 416 -2.29 20.56 -16.62
CA GLY A 416 -3.07 19.47 -17.23
C GLY A 416 -2.43 18.09 -17.13
N LYS A 417 -1.13 18.01 -16.92
CA LYS A 417 -0.37 16.75 -16.92
C LYS A 417 -0.60 15.96 -15.64
N ARG A 418 -0.97 14.69 -15.77
CA ARG A 418 -1.37 13.86 -14.61
C ARG A 418 -0.22 13.11 -13.95
N PHE A 419 0.88 12.87 -14.66
CA PHE A 419 2.04 12.18 -14.14
C PHE A 419 3.31 12.93 -14.52
N ILE A 420 4.00 13.48 -13.52
CA ILE A 420 5.18 14.32 -13.68
C ILE A 420 6.26 13.82 -12.74
N VAL A 421 7.45 13.62 -13.27
CA VAL A 421 8.65 13.23 -12.51
C VAL A 421 9.71 14.30 -12.69
N PHE A 422 10.22 14.81 -11.58
CA PHE A 422 11.41 15.65 -11.51
C PHE A 422 12.57 14.81 -10.99
N GLU A 423 13.53 14.55 -11.84
CA GLU A 423 14.76 13.80 -11.48
C GLU A 423 15.87 14.78 -11.10
N LEU A 424 16.32 14.70 -9.86
CA LEU A 424 17.26 15.66 -9.27
C LEU A 424 18.63 15.06 -8.91
N ASP A 425 18.95 13.85 -9.39
CA ASP A 425 20.21 13.19 -9.04
C ASP A 425 21.44 14.03 -9.45
N ASN A 426 21.38 14.66 -10.62
CA ASN A 426 22.44 15.52 -11.15
C ASN A 426 22.78 16.72 -10.24
N ILE A 427 21.83 17.19 -9.43
CA ILE A 427 22.01 18.31 -8.50
C ILE A 427 21.95 17.88 -7.03
N SER A 428 21.88 16.57 -6.75
CA SER A 428 21.73 16.03 -5.38
C SER A 428 22.85 16.45 -4.42
N GLY A 429 24.04 16.72 -4.93
CA GLY A 429 25.18 17.25 -4.18
C GLY A 429 25.29 18.78 -4.15
N ASN A 430 24.46 19.49 -4.91
CA ASN A 430 24.53 20.96 -5.00
C ASN A 430 23.64 21.60 -3.91
N LYS A 431 24.28 22.18 -2.90
CA LYS A 431 23.62 22.78 -1.72
C LYS A 431 22.77 24.00 -2.04
N VAL A 432 22.98 24.62 -3.21
CA VAL A 432 22.23 25.81 -3.66
C VAL A 432 21.05 25.39 -4.55
N LEU A 433 21.32 24.59 -5.57
CA LEU A 433 20.30 24.25 -6.57
C LEU A 433 19.23 23.31 -6.03
N LEU A 434 19.60 22.28 -5.27
CA LEU A 434 18.66 21.27 -4.80
C LEU A 434 17.50 21.86 -3.96
N PRO A 435 17.73 22.71 -2.94
CA PRO A 435 16.65 23.32 -2.19
C PRO A 435 15.77 24.23 -3.05
N VAL A 436 16.36 25.01 -3.93
CA VAL A 436 15.64 25.96 -4.79
C VAL A 436 14.75 25.23 -5.80
N VAL A 437 15.31 24.25 -6.51
CA VAL A 437 14.53 23.44 -7.46
C VAL A 437 13.42 22.68 -6.76
N THR A 438 13.66 22.17 -5.55
CA THR A 438 12.64 21.51 -4.75
C THR A 438 11.49 22.47 -4.39
N LEU A 439 11.79 23.71 -4.03
CA LEU A 439 10.77 24.74 -3.79
C LEU A 439 9.96 25.06 -5.05
N ILE A 440 10.61 25.18 -6.21
CA ILE A 440 9.94 25.39 -7.50
C ILE A 440 8.95 24.25 -7.80
N ILE A 441 9.36 23.02 -7.56
CA ILE A 441 8.51 21.84 -7.75
C ILE A 441 7.30 21.87 -6.81
N MET A 442 7.51 22.23 -5.55
CA MET A 442 6.42 22.37 -4.57
C MET A 442 5.44 23.48 -4.95
N GLU A 443 5.93 24.61 -5.44
CA GLU A 443 5.08 25.68 -5.98
C GLU A 443 4.22 25.19 -7.15
N THR A 444 4.81 24.46 -8.07
CA THR A 444 4.10 23.82 -9.18
C THR A 444 2.98 22.92 -8.67
N PHE A 445 3.26 22.15 -7.62
CA PHE A 445 2.25 21.28 -6.98
C PHE A 445 1.13 22.10 -6.34
N ILE A 446 1.45 23.17 -5.60
CA ILE A 446 0.45 24.06 -4.97
C ILE A 446 -0.43 24.73 -6.02
N ALA A 447 0.15 25.26 -7.09
CA ALA A 447 -0.59 25.84 -8.19
C ALA A 447 -1.58 24.84 -8.80
N LYS A 448 -1.13 23.60 -8.99
CA LYS A 448 -1.95 22.48 -9.45
C LYS A 448 -3.08 22.13 -8.48
N MET A 449 -2.79 22.15 -7.18
CA MET A 449 -3.77 21.92 -6.12
C MET A 449 -4.94 22.91 -6.17
N ARG A 450 -4.65 24.17 -6.44
CA ARG A 450 -5.65 25.24 -6.48
C ARG A 450 -6.52 25.20 -7.73
N ARG A 451 -5.91 24.94 -8.87
CA ARG A 451 -6.62 24.92 -10.17
C ARG A 451 -7.53 23.72 -10.32
N LEU A 452 -7.11 22.56 -9.85
CA LEU A 452 -7.84 21.28 -10.03
C LEU A 452 -8.70 20.96 -8.80
N LYS A 453 -9.91 21.50 -8.73
CA LYS A 453 -10.87 21.18 -7.67
C LYS A 453 -11.53 19.82 -7.92
N GLY A 454 -11.77 19.05 -6.84
CA GLY A 454 -12.46 17.76 -6.92
C GLY A 454 -11.63 16.60 -7.49
N VAL A 455 -10.37 16.84 -7.85
CA VAL A 455 -9.46 15.83 -8.38
C VAL A 455 -8.46 15.42 -7.29
N ARG A 456 -8.17 14.12 -7.19
CA ARG A 456 -7.15 13.61 -6.27
C ARG A 456 -5.75 13.97 -6.77
N LYS A 457 -4.92 14.43 -5.86
CA LYS A 457 -3.54 14.85 -6.15
C LYS A 457 -2.60 14.24 -5.12
N MET A 458 -1.39 13.95 -5.55
CA MET A 458 -0.35 13.37 -4.72
C MET A 458 1.00 13.99 -5.09
N ILE A 459 1.76 14.39 -4.09
CA ILE A 459 3.19 14.64 -4.22
C ILE A 459 3.94 13.53 -3.50
N LEU A 460 5.00 13.01 -4.11
CA LEU A 460 5.92 12.06 -3.50
C LEU A 460 7.33 12.62 -3.61
N ILE A 461 8.04 12.64 -2.50
CA ILE A 461 9.41 13.15 -2.42
C ILE A 461 10.29 11.99 -1.93
N GLU A 462 11.11 11.46 -2.82
CA GLU A 462 12.16 10.50 -2.47
C GLU A 462 13.28 11.21 -1.72
N GLU A 463 13.95 10.50 -0.83
CA GLU A 463 15.07 11.04 -0.04
C GLU A 463 14.75 12.39 0.64
N CYS A 464 13.50 12.59 1.06
CA CYS A 464 12.98 13.84 1.63
C CYS A 464 13.83 14.40 2.77
N TRP A 465 14.58 13.52 3.46
CA TRP A 465 15.49 13.93 4.53
C TRP A 465 16.58 14.90 4.05
N LYS A 466 17.02 14.83 2.79
CA LYS A 466 18.00 15.77 2.22
C LYS A 466 17.43 17.20 2.17
N ALA A 467 16.16 17.33 1.78
CA ALA A 467 15.47 18.62 1.78
C ALA A 467 15.16 19.13 3.20
N LEU A 468 14.95 18.22 4.17
CA LEU A 468 14.68 18.56 5.57
C LEU A 468 15.92 19.04 6.34
N MET A 469 17.12 18.92 5.80
CA MET A 469 18.34 19.44 6.43
C MET A 469 18.36 20.98 6.50
N SER A 470 17.71 21.67 5.57
CA SER A 470 17.50 23.11 5.63
C SER A 470 16.35 23.48 6.58
N ALA A 471 16.59 24.36 7.55
CA ALA A 471 15.58 24.80 8.50
C ALA A 471 14.37 25.44 7.80
N ASN A 472 14.62 26.29 6.80
CA ASN A 472 13.57 26.97 6.04
C ASN A 472 12.73 25.99 5.21
N MET A 473 13.38 25.01 4.57
CA MET A 473 12.70 23.94 3.85
C MET A 473 11.88 23.05 4.77
N SER A 474 12.42 22.72 5.95
CA SER A 474 11.70 21.91 6.93
C SER A 474 10.40 22.56 7.37
N GLU A 475 10.39 23.88 7.61
CA GLU A 475 9.17 24.62 7.97
C GLU A 475 8.18 24.68 6.81
N TYR A 476 8.66 24.91 5.60
CA TYR A 476 7.81 24.93 4.41
C TYR A 476 7.18 23.57 4.10
N ILE A 477 7.95 22.47 4.22
CA ILE A 477 7.43 21.11 4.09
C ILE A 477 6.38 20.84 5.18
N LYS A 478 6.63 21.22 6.43
CA LYS A 478 5.63 21.12 7.51
C LYS A 478 4.33 21.86 7.19
N TYR A 479 4.46 23.08 6.66
CA TYR A 479 3.31 23.88 6.23
C TYR A 479 2.51 23.14 5.13
N LEU A 480 3.20 22.65 4.10
CA LEU A 480 2.60 21.92 3.01
C LEU A 480 1.84 20.67 3.48
N PHE A 481 2.44 19.88 4.36
CA PHE A 481 1.81 18.68 4.93
C PHE A 481 0.65 18.97 5.90
N LYS A 482 0.62 20.16 6.52
CA LYS A 482 -0.50 20.57 7.39
C LYS A 482 -1.65 21.18 6.62
N THR A 483 -1.38 21.92 5.54
CA THR A 483 -2.37 22.76 4.85
C THR A 483 -2.97 22.08 3.64
N VAL A 484 -2.22 21.20 3.00
CA VAL A 484 -2.60 20.46 1.79
C VAL A 484 -3.11 19.09 2.13
#